data_656f7c7cc9698eb6a3050bb18b7a1536
#
_entry.id   656f7c7cc9698eb6a3050bb18b7a1536
#
_cell.length_a   1.000
_cell.length_b   1.000
_cell.length_c   1.000
_cell.angle_alpha   90.00
_cell.angle_beta   90.00
_cell.angle_gamma   90.00
#
_symmetry.space_group_name_H-M   'P 1'
#
loop_
_entity.id
_entity.type
_entity.pdbx_description
1 polymer ?
#
loop_
_entity_poly.entity_id
_entity_poly.type
_entity_poly.pdbx_seq_one_letter_code
_entity_poly.pdbx_strand_id
1 'polypeptide(L)'
;MRKPLTLIFTLLVVLLLGLAAYTWLVLNWSYSSGERAGLLQKFSRKGWVCKTWEGELMLTAMPGAIPEKFEFTVRDDKLAAELSASAGKKIVLSYSQHKGLPSSCFGDTEYFAQQVQQFQDQ
;
A
#
# COMPACT_ATOMS: atom_id res chain seq x y z
N MET A 1 19.02 35.68 25.56
CA MET A 1 17.74 35.47 25.01
C MET A 1 17.74 34.57 23.81
N ARG A 2 18.75 33.71 23.71
CA ARG A 2 18.77 32.69 22.69
C ARG A 2 17.85 31.54 23.04
N LYS A 3 17.43 31.47 24.30
CA LYS A 3 16.69 30.33 24.83
C LYS A 3 15.35 30.07 24.13
N PRO A 4 14.53 31.10 23.79
CA PRO A 4 13.28 30.81 23.10
C PRO A 4 13.50 30.22 21.71
N LEU A 5 14.49 30.71 20.98
CA LEU A 5 14.81 30.22 19.65
C LEU A 5 15.35 28.79 19.70
N THR A 6 16.24 28.55 20.65
CA THR A 6 16.79 27.23 20.88
C THR A 6 15.70 26.23 21.28
N LEU A 7 14.78 26.70 22.14
CA LEU A 7 13.66 25.87 22.58
C LEU A 7 12.76 25.48 21.43
N ILE A 8 12.42 26.45 20.58
CA ILE A 8 11.59 26.22 19.42
C ILE A 8 12.26 25.24 18.47
N PHE A 9 13.55 25.43 18.23
CA PHE A 9 14.30 24.54 17.36
C PHE A 9 14.33 23.12 17.92
N THR A 10 14.57 22.99 19.21
CA THR A 10 14.59 21.69 19.87
C THR A 10 13.24 21.00 19.76
N LEU A 11 12.16 21.74 19.97
CA LEU A 11 10.81 21.18 19.85
C LEU A 11 10.53 20.71 18.43
N LEU A 12 10.96 21.49 17.43
CA LEU A 12 10.79 21.11 16.05
C LEU A 12 11.55 19.82 15.72
N VAL A 13 12.77 19.71 16.19
CA VAL A 13 13.60 18.51 15.95
C VAL A 13 12.94 17.30 16.60
N VAL A 14 12.49 17.43 17.84
CA VAL A 14 11.82 16.34 18.54
C VAL A 14 10.56 15.92 17.82
N LEU A 15 9.79 16.88 17.34
CA LEU A 15 8.55 16.61 16.59
C LEU A 15 8.86 15.84 15.31
N LEU A 16 9.87 16.28 14.57
CA LEU A 16 10.25 15.62 13.32
C LEU A 16 10.76 14.20 13.57
N LEU A 17 11.55 14.01 14.62
CA LEU A 17 12.03 12.68 14.97
C LEU A 17 10.87 11.77 15.38
N GLY A 18 9.94 12.32 16.13
CA GLY A 18 8.75 11.57 16.52
C GLY A 18 7.91 11.14 15.33
N LEU A 19 7.73 12.06 14.38
CA LEU A 19 6.98 11.76 13.17
C LEU A 19 7.70 10.70 12.32
N ALA A 20 9.02 10.83 12.23
CA ALA A 20 9.82 9.85 11.48
C ALA A 20 9.74 8.47 12.12
N ALA A 21 9.84 8.41 13.44
CA ALA A 21 9.74 7.14 14.16
C ALA A 21 8.35 6.54 14.02
N TYR A 22 7.31 7.37 14.11
CA TYR A 22 5.93 6.91 13.94
C TYR A 22 5.72 6.34 12.54
N THR A 23 6.17 7.06 11.51
CA THR A 23 6.05 6.60 10.13
C THR A 23 6.78 5.28 9.91
N TRP A 24 8.00 5.18 10.47
CA TRP A 24 8.77 3.95 10.35
C TRP A 24 8.03 2.77 10.98
N LEU A 25 7.45 3.00 12.17
CA LEU A 25 6.70 1.97 12.87
C LEU A 25 5.48 1.52 12.06
N VAL A 26 4.73 2.47 11.51
CA VAL A 26 3.53 2.15 10.74
C VAL A 26 3.90 1.36 9.48
N LEU A 27 4.98 1.74 8.81
CA LEU A 27 5.40 1.05 7.59
C LEU A 27 5.93 -0.35 7.87
N ASN A 28 6.49 -0.57 9.04
CA ASN A 28 7.07 -1.86 9.38
C ASN A 28 6.19 -2.74 10.26
N TRP A 29 5.13 -2.17 10.78
CA TRP A 29 4.17 -2.92 11.57
C TRP A 29 2.96 -3.24 10.72
N SER A 30 2.70 -4.52 10.55
CA SER A 30 1.53 -4.98 9.82
C SER A 30 0.37 -5.15 10.79
N TYR A 31 -0.69 -4.37 10.59
CA TYR A 31 -1.92 -4.52 11.39
C TYR A 31 -2.58 -5.86 11.09
N SER A 32 -2.59 -6.24 9.83
CA SER A 32 -3.10 -7.54 9.43
C SER A 32 -2.39 -7.96 8.15
N SER A 33 -2.42 -9.24 7.87
CA SER A 33 -1.86 -9.77 6.64
C SER A 33 -2.71 -10.92 6.17
N GLY A 34 -2.67 -11.19 4.88
CA GLY A 34 -3.47 -12.26 4.32
C GLY A 34 -3.24 -12.39 2.83
N GLU A 35 -4.12 -13.15 2.21
CA GLU A 35 -4.06 -13.38 0.77
C GLU A 35 -5.44 -13.16 0.18
N ARG A 36 -5.44 -12.59 -1.02
CA ARG A 36 -6.67 -12.39 -1.79
C ARG A 36 -6.47 -12.95 -3.18
N ALA A 37 -7.46 -13.67 -3.65
CA ALA A 37 -7.44 -14.22 -5.01
C ALA A 37 -8.50 -13.52 -5.84
N GLY A 38 -8.15 -13.24 -7.09
CA GLY A 38 -9.09 -12.59 -7.97
C GLY A 38 -8.46 -12.25 -9.30
N LEU A 39 -9.21 -11.52 -10.11
CA LEU A 39 -8.77 -11.05 -11.41
C LEU A 39 -8.16 -9.67 -11.26
N LEU A 40 -6.91 -9.53 -11.70
CA LEU A 40 -6.27 -8.21 -11.69
C LEU A 40 -6.86 -7.37 -12.78
N GLN A 41 -7.75 -6.46 -12.39
CA GLN A 41 -8.55 -5.69 -13.31
C GLN A 41 -7.83 -4.42 -13.75
N LYS A 42 -7.10 -3.81 -12.83
CA LYS A 42 -6.45 -2.53 -13.10
C LYS A 42 -5.16 -2.44 -12.31
N PHE A 43 -4.13 -1.93 -12.93
CA PHE A 43 -2.88 -1.64 -12.25
C PHE A 43 -2.26 -0.42 -12.90
N SER A 44 -2.10 0.64 -12.11
CA SER A 44 -1.63 1.91 -12.65
C SER A 44 -0.80 2.63 -11.61
N ARG A 45 -0.08 3.62 -12.09
CA ARG A 45 0.69 4.51 -11.24
C ARG A 45 -0.04 5.83 -11.18
N LYS A 46 -0.35 6.30 -9.97
CA LYS A 46 -1.11 7.53 -9.83
C LYS A 46 -0.64 8.36 -8.64
N GLY A 47 -0.97 9.63 -8.67
CA GLY A 47 -0.62 10.58 -7.65
C GLY A 47 -0.26 11.91 -8.28
N TRP A 48 -0.38 12.99 -7.49
CA TRP A 48 -0.06 14.32 -7.97
C TRP A 48 1.43 14.63 -7.83
N VAL A 49 1.91 14.61 -6.60
CA VAL A 49 3.31 14.88 -6.29
C VAL A 49 4.03 13.57 -6.04
N CYS A 50 3.46 12.74 -5.16
CA CYS A 50 3.96 11.42 -4.88
C CYS A 50 3.18 10.41 -5.70
N LYS A 51 3.87 9.65 -6.53
CA LYS A 51 3.22 8.64 -7.35
C LYS A 51 3.44 7.27 -6.77
N THR A 52 2.37 6.51 -6.66
CA THR A 52 2.40 5.15 -6.14
C THR A 52 1.70 4.21 -7.11
N TRP A 53 2.14 2.95 -7.08
CA TRP A 53 1.49 1.92 -7.88
C TRP A 53 0.24 1.47 -7.15
N GLU A 54 -0.90 1.55 -7.83
CA GLU A 54 -2.19 1.19 -7.27
C GLU A 54 -2.86 0.17 -8.15
N GLY A 55 -3.40 -0.87 -7.55
CA GLY A 55 -4.08 -1.91 -8.29
C GLY A 55 -5.45 -2.21 -7.76
N GLU A 56 -6.26 -2.79 -8.61
CA GLU A 56 -7.60 -3.25 -8.24
C GLU A 56 -7.73 -4.72 -8.61
N LEU A 57 -8.12 -5.51 -7.63
CA LEU A 57 -8.37 -6.92 -7.79
C LEU A 57 -9.86 -7.16 -7.71
N MET A 58 -10.43 -7.75 -8.75
CA MET A 58 -11.84 -8.10 -8.76
C MET A 58 -11.98 -9.46 -8.11
N LEU A 59 -12.57 -9.50 -6.94
CA LEU A 59 -12.77 -10.73 -6.22
C LEU A 59 -13.90 -11.51 -6.86
N THR A 60 -13.67 -12.81 -7.03
CA THR A 60 -14.72 -13.67 -7.59
C THR A 60 -15.81 -13.86 -6.56
N ALA A 61 -17.05 -13.60 -7.00
CA ALA A 61 -18.21 -13.75 -6.15
C ALA A 61 -19.06 -14.93 -6.65
N MET A 62 -19.94 -15.36 -5.79
CA MET A 62 -20.91 -16.37 -6.21
C MET A 62 -21.82 -15.81 -7.29
N PRO A 63 -22.34 -16.66 -8.18
CA PRO A 63 -23.28 -16.19 -9.20
C PRO A 63 -24.44 -15.42 -8.56
N GLY A 64 -24.74 -14.26 -9.13
CA GLY A 64 -25.79 -13.38 -8.63
C GLY A 64 -25.33 -12.39 -7.59
N ALA A 65 -24.12 -12.50 -7.06
CA ALA A 65 -23.59 -11.55 -6.09
C ALA A 65 -22.88 -10.40 -6.80
N ILE A 66 -22.85 -9.25 -6.13
CA ILE A 66 -22.11 -8.09 -6.65
C ILE A 66 -20.62 -8.34 -6.46
N PRO A 67 -19.81 -8.21 -7.52
CA PRO A 67 -18.36 -8.41 -7.37
C PRO A 67 -17.76 -7.35 -6.46
N GLU A 68 -16.85 -7.78 -5.59
CA GLU A 68 -16.12 -6.88 -4.72
C GLU A 68 -14.79 -6.54 -5.34
N LYS A 69 -14.37 -5.30 -5.12
CA LYS A 69 -13.06 -4.83 -5.52
C LYS A 69 -12.16 -4.75 -4.32
N PHE A 70 -10.94 -5.20 -4.49
CA PHE A 70 -9.91 -5.05 -3.47
C PHE A 70 -8.84 -4.12 -4.03
N GLU A 71 -8.71 -2.95 -3.43
CA GLU A 71 -7.72 -1.97 -3.85
C GLU A 71 -6.48 -2.11 -2.99
N PHE A 72 -5.31 -2.05 -3.61
CA PHE A 72 -4.06 -2.23 -2.92
C PHE A 72 -2.98 -1.34 -3.50
N THR A 73 -1.94 -1.12 -2.72
CA THR A 73 -0.79 -0.29 -3.09
C THR A 73 0.45 -1.17 -3.19
N VAL A 74 1.31 -0.87 -4.15
CA VAL A 74 2.58 -1.58 -4.33
C VAL A 74 3.71 -0.59 -4.20
N ARG A 75 4.65 -0.88 -3.31
CA ARG A 75 5.80 -0.02 -3.08
C ARG A 75 7.09 -0.60 -3.63
N ASP A 76 7.07 -1.83 -4.08
CA ASP A 76 8.23 -2.53 -4.63
C ASP A 76 8.15 -2.51 -6.15
N ASP A 77 9.18 -1.97 -6.80
CA ASP A 77 9.21 -1.85 -8.25
C ASP A 77 9.23 -3.21 -8.95
N LYS A 78 9.88 -4.19 -8.34
CA LYS A 78 9.90 -5.56 -8.89
C LYS A 78 8.51 -6.16 -8.91
N LEU A 79 7.82 -6.03 -7.79
CA LEU A 79 6.45 -6.53 -7.68
C LEU A 79 5.53 -5.78 -8.63
N ALA A 80 5.75 -4.49 -8.79
CA ALA A 80 4.97 -3.68 -9.72
C ALA A 80 5.14 -4.20 -11.15
N ALA A 81 6.34 -4.56 -11.53
CA ALA A 81 6.60 -5.11 -12.87
C ALA A 81 5.87 -6.45 -13.05
N GLU A 82 5.91 -7.29 -12.04
CA GLU A 82 5.21 -8.57 -12.09
C GLU A 82 3.70 -8.38 -12.21
N LEU A 83 3.17 -7.44 -11.46
CA LEU A 83 1.73 -7.15 -11.51
C LEU A 83 1.32 -6.55 -12.84
N SER A 84 2.15 -5.69 -13.41
CA SER A 84 1.87 -5.13 -14.73
C SER A 84 1.77 -6.24 -15.78
N ALA A 85 2.64 -7.23 -15.67
CA ALA A 85 2.62 -8.37 -16.59
C ALA A 85 1.44 -9.29 -16.34
N SER A 86 0.82 -9.19 -15.17
CA SER A 86 -0.28 -10.06 -14.79
C SER A 86 -1.65 -9.41 -14.97
N ALA A 87 -1.70 -8.21 -15.53
CA ALA A 87 -2.98 -7.52 -15.73
C ALA A 87 -3.90 -8.36 -16.62
N GLY A 88 -5.14 -8.49 -16.20
CA GLY A 88 -6.13 -9.31 -16.90
C GLY A 88 -6.09 -10.78 -16.54
N LYS A 89 -5.21 -11.18 -15.63
CA LYS A 89 -5.07 -12.58 -15.24
C LYS A 89 -5.56 -12.78 -13.81
N LYS A 90 -5.91 -14.02 -13.51
CA LYS A 90 -6.23 -14.38 -12.13
C LYS A 90 -4.95 -14.55 -11.33
N ILE A 91 -4.92 -13.92 -10.18
CA ILE A 91 -3.73 -13.95 -9.32
C ILE A 91 -4.14 -14.17 -7.87
N VAL A 92 -3.18 -14.64 -7.09
CA VAL A 92 -3.27 -14.66 -5.64
C VAL A 92 -2.28 -13.63 -5.12
N LEU A 93 -2.79 -12.67 -4.37
CA LEU A 93 -2.00 -11.56 -3.88
C LEU A 93 -1.83 -11.66 -2.37
N SER A 94 -0.58 -11.69 -1.93
CA SER A 94 -0.27 -11.62 -0.50
C SER A 94 -0.12 -10.15 -0.14
N TYR A 95 -0.76 -9.74 0.94
CA TYR A 95 -0.78 -8.32 1.32
C TYR A 95 -0.58 -8.17 2.82
N SER A 96 -0.19 -6.96 3.19
CA SER A 96 -0.18 -6.53 4.59
C SER A 96 -0.94 -5.22 4.69
N GLN A 97 -1.62 -5.03 5.80
CA GLN A 97 -2.38 -3.82 6.06
C GLN A 97 -1.64 -2.94 7.06
N HIS A 98 -1.43 -1.68 6.68
CA HIS A 98 -0.74 -0.70 7.53
C HIS A 98 -1.69 0.46 7.80
N LYS A 99 -2.18 0.55 9.02
CA LYS A 99 -3.10 1.62 9.41
C LYS A 99 -2.34 2.82 9.95
N GLY A 100 -2.91 3.98 9.76
CA GLY A 100 -2.39 5.20 10.35
C GLY A 100 -1.28 5.87 9.58
N LEU A 101 -1.18 5.61 8.27
CA LEU A 101 -0.19 6.28 7.45
C LEU A 101 -0.43 7.79 7.43
N PRO A 102 0.62 8.60 7.64
CA PRO A 102 0.44 10.06 7.73
C PRO A 102 0.20 10.74 6.40
N SER A 103 0.47 10.08 5.28
CA SER A 103 0.36 10.71 3.97
C SER A 103 0.10 9.67 2.89
N SER A 104 -0.64 10.08 1.85
CA SER A 104 -0.88 9.24 0.69
C SER A 104 0.38 9.06 -0.17
N CYS A 105 1.46 9.74 0.16
CA CYS A 105 2.73 9.51 -0.51
C CYS A 105 3.28 8.11 -0.29
N PHE A 106 2.85 7.44 0.76
CA PHE A 106 3.26 6.07 1.03
C PHE A 106 2.35 5.05 0.35
N GLY A 107 1.17 5.46 -0.02
CA GLY A 107 0.20 4.64 -0.71
C GLY A 107 -1.20 5.20 -0.56
N ASP A 108 -2.01 4.96 -1.58
CA ASP A 108 -3.38 5.44 -1.61
C ASP A 108 -4.28 4.59 -0.73
N THR A 109 -3.87 3.36 -0.48
CA THR A 109 -4.63 2.41 0.34
C THR A 109 -3.79 1.99 1.55
N GLU A 110 -4.46 1.34 2.50
CA GLU A 110 -3.78 0.75 3.65
C GLU A 110 -3.18 -0.61 3.34
N TYR A 111 -3.54 -1.20 2.20
CA TYR A 111 -3.17 -2.56 1.86
C TYR A 111 -1.98 -2.54 0.92
N PHE A 112 -0.87 -3.08 1.38
CA PHE A 112 0.36 -3.13 0.60
C PHE A 112 0.59 -4.54 0.11
N ALA A 113 0.70 -4.70 -1.21
CA ALA A 113 0.98 -5.99 -1.81
C ALA A 113 2.40 -6.41 -1.48
N GLN A 114 2.59 -7.68 -1.12
CA GLN A 114 3.89 -8.22 -0.77
C GLN A 114 4.40 -9.18 -1.83
N GLN A 115 3.53 -10.05 -2.31
CA GLN A 115 3.88 -11.07 -3.30
C GLN A 115 2.68 -11.33 -4.19
N VAL A 116 2.97 -11.78 -5.38
CA VAL A 116 1.93 -12.19 -6.32
C VAL A 116 2.26 -13.57 -6.87
N GLN A 117 1.23 -14.41 -6.97
CA GLN A 117 1.32 -15.70 -7.61
C GLN A 117 0.25 -15.77 -8.68
N GLN A 118 0.60 -16.30 -9.82
CA GLN A 118 -0.39 -16.48 -10.87
C GLN A 118 -1.21 -17.73 -10.59
N PHE A 119 -2.51 -17.60 -10.72
CA PHE A 119 -3.40 -18.72 -10.59
C PHE A 119 -3.22 -19.59 -11.83
N GLN A 120 -2.83 -20.83 -11.63
CA GLN A 120 -2.76 -21.73 -12.75
C GLN A 120 -4.15 -22.27 -13.00
N ASP A 121 -4.73 -21.75 -14.05
CA ASP A 121 -6.04 -22.18 -14.48
C ASP A 121 -5.90 -23.52 -15.18
N GLN A 122 -6.56 -24.50 -14.65
CA GLN A 122 -6.52 -25.83 -15.26
C GLN A 122 -7.74 -26.12 -16.06
#